data_019b49147c9e553c62dcb55a8a1a8daa
#
_entry.id   019b49147c9e553c62dcb55a8a1a8daa
#
_cell.length_a   1.000
_cell.length_b   1.000
_cell.length_c   1.000
_cell.angle_alpha   90.00
_cell.angle_beta   90.00
_cell.angle_gamma   90.00
#
_symmetry.space_group_name_H-M   'P 1'
#
loop_
_entity.id
_entity.type
_entity.pdbx_description
1 polymer ?
#
loop_
_entity_poly.entity_id
_entity_poly.type
_entity_poly.pdbx_seq_one_letter_code
_entity_poly.pdbx_strand_id
1 'polypeptide(L)'
;YGKLPNHKYMINWPIEGNDYYINLIEMSPEERGKALEYAKHYTMCFVYFLQHELGYNTLGLADDEYPTEDKLPFIPYHRESRRIHGLVRFNLNHALNPYTQDEKLYRTCIAVGDYPVDHHHTRYHGYEELPNLYFHPIPSYGLPLGTLIPKDVDGLIVAEKSISVSNIINGTTRLQPVVLQIGQAAGALAALAVKNNQKIDEVSVRDVQNAILDAKGYLLPYLDVPVTDVKFASYQRIGSTGILKGEGKNVDL
;
A
#
# COMPACT_ATOMS: atom_id res chain seq x y z
N TYR A 1 10.41 -13.64 7.26
CA TYR A 1 11.55 -14.48 7.28
C TYR A 1 12.87 -13.92 6.80
N GLY A 2 13.41 -13.03 7.54
CA GLY A 2 14.69 -12.44 7.20
C GLY A 2 15.57 -12.35 8.41
N LYS A 3 16.87 -12.59 8.23
CA LYS A 3 17.87 -12.27 9.23
C LYS A 3 18.11 -10.76 9.18
N LEU A 4 17.95 -10.12 10.33
CA LEU A 4 18.20 -8.69 10.52
C LEU A 4 19.56 -8.48 11.19
N PRO A 5 20.10 -7.26 11.19
CA PRO A 5 21.22 -6.91 12.04
C PRO A 5 20.97 -7.25 13.52
N ASN A 6 22.04 -7.33 14.32
CA ASN A 6 21.98 -7.58 15.77
C ASN A 6 21.34 -8.91 16.16
N HIS A 7 21.59 -9.95 15.37
CA HIS A 7 21.09 -11.31 15.61
C HIS A 7 19.57 -11.45 15.72
N LYS A 8 18.83 -10.57 15.07
CA LYS A 8 17.38 -10.59 15.02
C LYS A 8 16.85 -11.31 13.77
N TYR A 9 15.62 -11.74 13.86
CA TYR A 9 14.87 -12.32 12.74
C TYR A 9 13.53 -11.63 12.62
N MET A 10 13.20 -11.25 11.40
CA MET A 10 11.85 -10.81 11.09
C MET A 10 10.98 -12.05 10.83
N ILE A 11 9.98 -12.25 11.67
CA ILE A 11 8.99 -13.31 11.52
C ILE A 11 7.69 -12.70 10.98
N ASN A 12 7.37 -13.07 9.77
CA ASN A 12 6.10 -12.73 9.15
C ASN A 12 5.42 -14.04 8.72
N TRP A 13 4.58 -14.57 9.59
CA TRP A 13 3.80 -15.78 9.29
C TRP A 13 2.33 -15.37 9.29
N PRO A 14 1.80 -14.98 8.13
CA PRO A 14 0.43 -14.51 8.08
C PRO A 14 -0.55 -15.62 8.42
N ILE A 15 -1.30 -16.14 7.62
CA ILE A 15 -2.39 -17.09 7.85
C ILE A 15 -2.03 -18.15 8.90
N GLU A 16 -2.85 -18.24 9.95
CA GLU A 16 -2.71 -19.18 11.09
C GLU A 16 -1.39 -19.01 11.90
N GLY A 17 -0.71 -17.90 11.71
CA GLY A 17 0.50 -17.55 12.47
C GLY A 17 0.27 -16.37 13.41
N ASN A 18 0.94 -15.25 13.14
CA ASN A 18 0.81 -14.04 13.96
C ASN A 18 -0.13 -12.96 13.37
N ASP A 19 -0.89 -13.29 12.33
CA ASP A 19 -1.99 -12.46 11.85
C ASP A 19 -3.24 -12.69 12.67
N TYR A 20 -3.82 -11.61 13.19
CA TYR A 20 -5.09 -11.63 13.87
C TYR A 20 -6.10 -10.78 13.12
N TYR A 21 -7.15 -11.42 12.61
CA TYR A 21 -8.22 -10.70 11.92
C TYR A 21 -9.20 -10.08 12.90
N ILE A 22 -9.35 -8.76 12.82
CA ILE A 22 -10.30 -8.03 13.63
C ILE A 22 -10.72 -6.73 12.94
N ASN A 23 -12.01 -6.41 12.99
CA ASN A 23 -12.53 -5.13 12.53
C ASN A 23 -12.62 -4.15 13.72
N LEU A 24 -11.65 -3.28 13.84
CA LEU A 24 -11.60 -2.25 14.89
C LEU A 24 -12.41 -0.99 14.56
N ILE A 25 -12.93 -0.88 13.33
CA ILE A 25 -13.45 0.40 12.81
C ILE A 25 -14.67 0.88 13.57
N GLU A 26 -15.60 -0.03 13.87
CA GLU A 26 -16.86 0.29 14.54
C GLU A 26 -16.82 0.13 16.08
N MET A 27 -15.67 -0.29 16.62
CA MET A 27 -15.50 -0.50 18.06
C MET A 27 -15.38 0.81 18.83
N SER A 28 -15.95 0.85 20.01
CA SER A 28 -15.68 1.88 21.01
C SER A 28 -14.20 1.84 21.45
N PRO A 29 -13.66 2.91 22.04
CA PRO A 29 -12.29 2.91 22.54
C PRO A 29 -11.99 1.78 23.52
N GLU A 30 -12.93 1.43 24.39
CA GLU A 30 -12.78 0.33 25.36
C GLU A 30 -12.75 -1.04 24.68
N GLU A 31 -13.68 -1.31 23.77
CA GLU A 31 -13.70 -2.55 23.00
C GLU A 31 -12.44 -2.71 22.17
N ARG A 32 -11.98 -1.62 21.53
CA ARG A 32 -10.73 -1.61 20.78
C ARG A 32 -9.53 -1.92 21.65
N GLY A 33 -9.47 -1.37 22.87
CA GLY A 33 -8.42 -1.69 23.83
C GLY A 33 -8.37 -3.18 24.15
N LYS A 34 -9.50 -3.79 24.50
CA LYS A 34 -9.61 -5.23 24.77
C LYS A 34 -9.22 -6.08 23.57
N ALA A 35 -9.63 -5.68 22.39
CA ALA A 35 -9.32 -6.37 21.15
C ALA A 35 -7.82 -6.34 20.80
N LEU A 36 -7.15 -5.21 21.03
CA LEU A 36 -5.72 -5.06 20.82
C LEU A 36 -4.91 -5.86 21.84
N GLU A 37 -5.33 -5.90 23.10
CA GLU A 37 -4.70 -6.77 24.10
C GLU A 37 -4.86 -8.26 23.73
N TYR A 38 -6.00 -8.65 23.22
CA TYR A 38 -6.17 -10.01 22.73
C TYR A 38 -5.28 -10.32 21.51
N ALA A 39 -5.09 -9.37 20.60
CA ALA A 39 -4.19 -9.52 19.47
C ALA A 39 -2.71 -9.70 19.91
N LYS A 40 -2.28 -9.01 20.95
CA LYS A 40 -0.97 -9.24 21.58
C LYS A 40 -0.87 -10.65 22.16
N HIS A 41 -1.89 -11.08 22.90
CA HIS A 41 -1.95 -12.43 23.43
C HIS A 41 -1.87 -13.49 22.32
N TYR A 42 -2.61 -13.29 21.24
CA TYR A 42 -2.57 -14.16 20.06
C TYR A 42 -1.15 -14.26 19.46
N THR A 43 -0.46 -13.14 19.34
CA THR A 43 0.95 -13.11 18.90
C THR A 43 1.87 -13.88 19.87
N MET A 44 1.65 -13.75 21.17
CA MET A 44 2.43 -14.49 22.18
C MET A 44 2.18 -16.00 22.13
N CYS A 45 0.96 -16.43 21.84
CA CYS A 45 0.66 -17.84 21.57
C CYS A 45 1.46 -18.38 20.39
N PHE A 46 1.61 -17.58 19.33
CA PHE A 46 2.46 -17.96 18.20
C PHE A 46 3.94 -18.04 18.57
N VAL A 47 4.45 -17.12 19.37
CA VAL A 47 5.83 -17.20 19.90
C VAL A 47 6.02 -18.48 20.74
N TYR A 48 5.05 -18.79 21.59
CA TYR A 48 5.06 -20.04 22.38
C TYR A 48 5.11 -21.28 21.47
N PHE A 49 4.29 -21.31 20.42
CA PHE A 49 4.30 -22.39 19.42
C PHE A 49 5.69 -22.54 18.77
N LEU A 50 6.32 -21.45 18.35
CA LEU A 50 7.67 -21.49 17.79
C LEU A 50 8.68 -22.11 18.76
N GLN A 51 8.59 -21.78 20.05
CA GLN A 51 9.52 -22.26 21.06
C GLN A 51 9.30 -23.72 21.44
N HIS A 52 8.05 -24.13 21.65
CA HIS A 52 7.73 -25.42 22.25
C HIS A 52 7.39 -26.50 21.24
N GLU A 53 6.71 -26.14 20.16
CA GLU A 53 6.29 -27.13 19.15
C GLU A 53 7.31 -27.25 18.01
N LEU A 54 7.94 -26.14 17.60
CA LEU A 54 8.95 -26.14 16.56
C LEU A 54 10.41 -26.21 17.08
N GLY A 55 10.59 -26.17 18.41
CA GLY A 55 11.90 -26.34 19.03
C GLY A 55 12.83 -25.12 18.97
N TYR A 56 12.35 -23.93 18.57
CA TYR A 56 13.14 -22.70 18.55
C TYR A 56 13.20 -22.05 19.94
N ASN A 57 13.54 -22.80 20.97
CA ASN A 57 13.47 -22.40 22.38
C ASN A 57 14.42 -21.27 22.76
N THR A 58 15.38 -20.91 21.90
CA THR A 58 16.28 -19.77 22.08
C THR A 58 15.75 -18.47 21.46
N LEU A 59 14.65 -18.52 20.71
CA LEU A 59 14.04 -17.32 20.15
C LEU A 59 13.05 -16.70 21.14
N GLY A 60 13.02 -15.39 21.18
CA GLY A 60 12.08 -14.60 21.95
C GLY A 60 11.81 -13.26 21.27
N LEU A 61 10.99 -12.43 21.88
CA LEU A 61 10.82 -11.06 21.40
C LEU A 61 12.14 -10.29 21.52
N ALA A 62 12.44 -9.46 20.52
CA ALA A 62 13.57 -8.55 20.58
C ALA A 62 13.33 -7.52 21.70
N ASP A 63 14.34 -7.29 22.55
CA ASP A 63 14.21 -6.45 23.73
C ASP A 63 14.71 -5.01 23.53
N ASP A 64 15.19 -4.71 22.34
CA ASP A 64 15.73 -3.41 21.93
C ASP A 64 14.99 -2.77 20.72
N GLU A 65 13.83 -3.34 20.32
CA GLU A 65 13.03 -2.79 19.19
C GLU A 65 11.95 -1.82 19.65
N TYR A 66 11.24 -2.14 20.76
CA TYR A 66 10.14 -1.32 21.25
C TYR A 66 10.36 -0.96 22.72
N PRO A 67 10.22 0.32 23.09
CA PRO A 67 10.39 0.77 24.47
C PRO A 67 9.13 0.51 25.32
N THR A 68 8.61 -0.71 25.26
CA THR A 68 7.41 -1.18 25.96
C THR A 68 7.77 -2.31 26.90
N GLU A 69 7.05 -2.46 28.02
CA GLU A 69 7.30 -3.54 28.97
C GLU A 69 7.09 -4.93 28.36
N ASP A 70 6.09 -5.06 27.47
CA ASP A 70 5.76 -6.29 26.77
C ASP A 70 6.61 -6.55 25.52
N LYS A 71 7.51 -5.63 25.17
CA LYS A 71 8.37 -5.69 23.97
C LYS A 71 7.60 -5.79 22.64
N LEU A 72 6.34 -5.41 22.65
CA LEU A 72 5.48 -5.31 21.46
C LEU A 72 5.30 -3.84 21.05
N PRO A 73 4.97 -3.56 19.78
CA PRO A 73 4.80 -2.19 19.32
C PRO A 73 3.61 -1.51 20.00
N PHE A 74 3.69 -0.18 20.20
CA PHE A 74 2.57 0.63 20.71
C PHE A 74 1.32 0.51 19.83
N ILE A 75 1.51 0.43 18.52
CA ILE A 75 0.44 0.29 17.54
C ILE A 75 0.75 -0.95 16.71
N PRO A 76 -0.17 -1.92 16.64
CA PRO A 76 0.03 -3.08 15.79
C PRO A 76 0.03 -2.69 14.31
N TYR A 77 0.64 -3.50 13.47
CA TYR A 77 0.60 -3.30 12.03
C TYR A 77 -0.82 -3.58 11.49
N HIS A 78 -1.40 -2.57 10.85
CA HIS A 78 -2.69 -2.69 10.19
C HIS A 78 -2.49 -2.79 8.68
N ARG A 79 -3.12 -3.79 8.03
CA ARG A 79 -3.11 -3.91 6.57
C ARG A 79 -4.17 -3.08 5.90
N GLU A 80 -5.28 -2.87 6.56
CA GLU A 80 -6.43 -2.14 6.05
C GLU A 80 -6.99 -1.18 7.07
N SER A 81 -7.65 -0.13 6.58
CA SER A 81 -8.39 0.83 7.36
C SER A 81 -9.55 1.40 6.54
N ARG A 82 -10.23 2.42 7.05
CA ARG A 82 -11.17 3.21 6.26
C ARG A 82 -10.43 3.85 5.10
N ARG A 83 -11.06 3.86 3.94
CA ARG A 83 -10.59 4.53 2.74
C ARG A 83 -11.46 5.75 2.47
N ILE A 84 -10.84 6.83 2.00
CA ILE A 84 -11.56 8.04 1.65
C ILE A 84 -12.38 7.87 0.37
N HIS A 85 -13.35 8.76 0.18
CA HIS A 85 -13.93 9.05 -1.12
C HIS A 85 -13.08 10.14 -1.77
N GLY A 86 -12.17 9.73 -2.67
CA GLY A 86 -11.28 10.65 -3.39
C GLY A 86 -11.89 11.15 -4.69
N LEU A 87 -11.20 12.10 -5.33
CA LEU A 87 -11.55 12.57 -6.69
C LEU A 87 -11.56 11.42 -7.70
N VAL A 88 -10.74 10.40 -7.45
CA VAL A 88 -10.68 9.16 -8.22
C VAL A 88 -10.80 7.98 -7.25
N ARG A 89 -11.61 6.98 -7.60
CA ARG A 89 -11.61 5.69 -6.93
C ARG A 89 -10.97 4.64 -7.84
N PHE A 90 -9.72 4.32 -7.58
CA PHE A 90 -8.98 3.34 -8.35
C PHE A 90 -9.41 1.91 -8.00
N ASN A 91 -9.66 1.09 -9.01
CA ASN A 91 -10.14 -0.28 -8.86
C ASN A 91 -9.40 -1.24 -9.82
N LEU A 92 -9.71 -2.53 -9.71
CA LEU A 92 -9.03 -3.58 -10.47
C LEU A 92 -9.13 -3.40 -11.99
N ASN A 93 -10.28 -2.95 -12.51
CA ASN A 93 -10.46 -2.75 -13.96
C ASN A 93 -9.48 -1.68 -14.50
N HIS A 94 -9.20 -0.65 -13.71
CA HIS A 94 -8.22 0.38 -14.09
C HIS A 94 -6.79 -0.17 -14.14
N ALA A 95 -6.45 -1.13 -13.28
CA ALA A 95 -5.14 -1.79 -13.28
C ALA A 95 -5.01 -2.78 -14.44
N LEU A 96 -6.04 -3.61 -14.67
CA LEU A 96 -6.02 -4.65 -15.71
C LEU A 96 -6.06 -4.06 -17.14
N ASN A 97 -6.86 -3.00 -17.33
CA ASN A 97 -7.16 -2.47 -18.68
C ASN A 97 -7.05 -0.94 -18.71
N PRO A 98 -5.89 -0.34 -18.39
CA PRO A 98 -5.76 1.10 -18.20
C PRO A 98 -6.10 1.94 -19.44
N TYR A 99 -5.93 1.39 -20.63
CA TYR A 99 -6.13 2.13 -21.88
C TYR A 99 -7.54 2.02 -22.48
N THR A 100 -8.34 1.06 -21.99
CA THR A 100 -9.69 0.81 -22.51
C THR A 100 -10.79 1.41 -21.63
N GLN A 101 -10.47 1.82 -20.39
CA GLN A 101 -11.43 2.49 -19.51
C GLN A 101 -11.77 3.89 -20.05
N ASP A 102 -12.98 4.37 -19.77
CA ASP A 102 -13.41 5.73 -20.13
C ASP A 102 -12.57 6.77 -19.43
N GLU A 103 -12.29 6.56 -18.14
CA GLU A 103 -11.35 7.35 -17.35
C GLU A 103 -9.91 7.01 -17.72
N LYS A 104 -9.20 7.96 -18.31
CA LYS A 104 -7.80 7.78 -18.72
C LYS A 104 -6.85 8.01 -17.54
N LEU A 105 -6.99 7.22 -16.47
CA LEU A 105 -6.29 7.42 -15.20
C LEU A 105 -4.76 7.31 -15.30
N TYR A 106 -4.24 6.56 -16.26
CA TYR A 106 -2.80 6.50 -16.55
C TYR A 106 -2.19 7.89 -16.81
N ARG A 107 -3.00 8.87 -17.21
CA ARG A 107 -2.53 10.24 -17.45
C ARG A 107 -2.18 10.98 -16.17
N THR A 108 -2.71 10.56 -15.05
CA THR A 108 -2.57 11.23 -13.75
C THR A 108 -1.78 10.41 -12.74
N CYS A 109 -1.10 9.35 -13.18
CA CYS A 109 -0.34 8.48 -12.31
C CYS A 109 0.85 9.18 -11.67
N ILE A 110 1.12 8.80 -10.40
CA ILE A 110 2.13 9.41 -9.53
C ILE A 110 2.96 8.36 -8.77
N ALA A 111 2.60 7.11 -8.87
CA ALA A 111 3.26 5.98 -8.25
C ALA A 111 3.01 4.73 -9.09
N VAL A 112 3.83 3.72 -8.91
CA VAL A 112 3.68 2.42 -9.58
C VAL A 112 3.59 1.30 -8.56
N GLY A 113 2.78 0.29 -8.87
CA GLY A 113 2.68 -0.95 -8.13
C GLY A 113 2.98 -2.15 -9.01
N ASP A 114 3.62 -3.15 -8.43
CA ASP A 114 4.00 -4.40 -9.08
C ASP A 114 3.97 -5.53 -8.06
N TYR A 115 2.77 -5.93 -7.69
CA TYR A 115 2.56 -7.01 -6.72
C TYR A 115 1.15 -7.60 -6.92
N PRO A 116 0.97 -8.91 -6.77
CA PRO A 116 -0.34 -9.54 -6.82
C PRO A 116 -1.27 -8.99 -5.73
N VAL A 117 -2.55 -9.21 -5.90
CA VAL A 117 -3.53 -8.93 -4.84
C VAL A 117 -3.25 -9.84 -3.66
N ASP A 118 -2.94 -9.24 -2.51
CA ASP A 118 -2.63 -9.97 -1.28
C ASP A 118 -3.52 -9.48 -0.14
N HIS A 119 -4.53 -10.25 0.15
CA HIS A 119 -5.45 -10.03 1.25
C HIS A 119 -5.32 -11.13 2.30
N HIS A 120 -5.38 -10.72 3.57
CA HIS A 120 -5.33 -11.58 4.72
C HIS A 120 -6.70 -11.55 5.40
N HIS A 121 -7.55 -12.51 5.06
CA HIS A 121 -8.87 -12.66 5.65
C HIS A 121 -8.91 -13.88 6.58
N THR A 122 -9.67 -13.78 7.67
CA THR A 122 -10.14 -14.99 8.32
C THR A 122 -11.32 -15.57 7.54
N ARG A 123 -11.49 -16.86 7.59
CA ARG A 123 -12.70 -17.49 7.09
C ARG A 123 -13.89 -17.10 7.99
N TYR A 124 -14.94 -16.62 7.39
CA TYR A 124 -16.18 -16.26 8.05
C TYR A 124 -17.37 -16.85 7.28
N HIS A 125 -18.54 -16.82 7.87
CA HIS A 125 -19.73 -17.32 7.19
C HIS A 125 -19.96 -16.56 5.88
N GLY A 126 -20.06 -17.28 4.76
CA GLY A 126 -20.12 -16.73 3.40
C GLY A 126 -18.75 -16.49 2.74
N TYR A 127 -17.64 -16.82 3.39
CA TYR A 127 -16.31 -16.67 2.80
C TYR A 127 -16.14 -17.50 1.52
N GLU A 128 -16.74 -18.68 1.48
CA GLU A 128 -16.68 -19.61 0.35
C GLU A 128 -17.37 -19.07 -0.91
N GLU A 129 -18.26 -18.11 -0.75
CA GLU A 129 -18.95 -17.43 -1.85
C GLU A 129 -18.08 -16.34 -2.49
N LEU A 130 -16.99 -15.95 -1.85
CA LEU A 130 -16.06 -14.94 -2.35
C LEU A 130 -14.97 -15.59 -3.20
N PRO A 131 -14.54 -14.94 -4.28
CA PRO A 131 -13.40 -15.42 -5.05
C PRO A 131 -12.16 -15.47 -4.16
N ASN A 132 -11.37 -16.54 -4.30
CA ASN A 132 -10.06 -16.59 -3.68
C ASN A 132 -9.10 -15.64 -4.41
N LEU A 133 -8.81 -14.51 -3.78
CA LEU A 133 -7.92 -13.48 -4.32
C LEU A 133 -6.54 -13.48 -3.65
N TYR A 134 -6.23 -14.53 -2.89
CA TYR A 134 -4.92 -14.66 -2.26
C TYR A 134 -3.82 -14.84 -3.31
N PHE A 135 -2.89 -13.88 -3.35
CA PHE A 135 -1.85 -13.79 -4.38
C PHE A 135 -2.36 -13.83 -5.82
N HIS A 136 -3.57 -13.30 -6.05
CA HIS A 136 -4.09 -13.24 -7.40
C HIS A 136 -3.25 -12.28 -8.26
N PRO A 137 -2.62 -12.78 -9.34
CA PRO A 137 -1.73 -12.00 -10.17
C PRO A 137 -2.47 -10.88 -10.91
N ILE A 138 -1.88 -9.70 -10.94
CA ILE A 138 -2.34 -8.55 -11.72
C ILE A 138 -1.15 -7.89 -12.43
N PRO A 139 -1.37 -7.21 -13.56
CA PRO A 139 -0.30 -6.44 -14.20
C PRO A 139 0.24 -5.34 -13.30
N SER A 140 1.50 -4.98 -13.48
CA SER A 140 2.04 -3.74 -12.93
C SER A 140 1.18 -2.56 -13.35
N TYR A 141 0.95 -1.61 -12.47
CA TYR A 141 0.00 -0.52 -12.70
C TYR A 141 0.55 0.83 -12.24
N GLY A 142 -0.01 1.90 -12.79
CA GLY A 142 0.19 3.26 -12.28
C GLY A 142 -0.97 3.67 -11.37
N LEU A 143 -0.66 4.35 -10.27
CA LEU A 143 -1.64 4.85 -9.30
C LEU A 143 -1.92 6.34 -9.54
N PRO A 144 -3.18 6.75 -9.77
CA PRO A 144 -3.52 8.13 -10.11
C PRO A 144 -3.54 9.06 -8.89
N LEU A 145 -3.13 10.32 -9.08
CA LEU A 145 -3.06 11.36 -8.05
C LEU A 145 -4.38 11.59 -7.31
N GLY A 146 -5.50 11.56 -8.03
CA GLY A 146 -6.82 11.83 -7.45
C GLY A 146 -7.26 10.84 -6.38
N THR A 147 -6.54 9.72 -6.20
CA THR A 147 -6.79 8.79 -5.08
C THR A 147 -6.38 9.35 -3.72
N LEU A 148 -5.50 10.36 -3.70
CA LEU A 148 -4.98 11.00 -2.49
C LEU A 148 -5.82 12.19 -2.03
N ILE A 149 -6.68 12.73 -2.89
CA ILE A 149 -7.40 13.99 -2.68
C ILE A 149 -8.86 13.67 -2.34
N PRO A 150 -9.31 13.95 -1.11
CA PRO A 150 -10.70 13.78 -0.74
C PRO A 150 -11.63 14.63 -1.60
N LYS A 151 -12.79 14.07 -1.96
CA LYS A 151 -13.76 14.77 -2.81
C LYS A 151 -14.51 15.90 -2.09
N ASP A 152 -14.77 15.69 -0.80
CA ASP A 152 -15.69 16.55 -0.04
C ASP A 152 -15.00 17.30 1.13
N VAL A 153 -13.66 17.30 1.16
CA VAL A 153 -12.88 17.94 2.23
C VAL A 153 -11.70 18.70 1.62
N ASP A 154 -11.70 20.00 1.77
CA ASP A 154 -10.61 20.87 1.34
C ASP A 154 -9.41 20.80 2.30
N GLY A 155 -8.21 21.04 1.78
CA GLY A 155 -6.99 21.18 2.58
C GLY A 155 -6.45 19.88 3.18
N LEU A 156 -6.94 18.72 2.75
CA LEU A 156 -6.51 17.41 3.22
C LEU A 156 -5.92 16.59 2.07
N ILE A 157 -4.78 15.97 2.31
CA ILE A 157 -4.19 14.93 1.46
C ILE A 157 -4.11 13.66 2.28
N VAL A 158 -4.58 12.55 1.73
CA VAL A 158 -4.52 11.24 2.37
C VAL A 158 -3.52 10.37 1.64
N ALA A 159 -2.64 9.77 2.39
CA ALA A 159 -1.61 8.86 1.88
C ALA A 159 -1.78 7.46 2.48
N GLU A 160 -0.94 6.54 2.04
CA GLU A 160 -0.82 5.17 2.53
C GLU A 160 -2.09 4.33 2.27
N LYS A 161 -2.54 3.56 3.27
CA LYS A 161 -3.61 2.55 3.14
C LYS A 161 -5.02 3.14 3.05
N SER A 162 -5.17 4.42 3.40
CA SER A 162 -6.48 5.10 3.46
C SER A 162 -6.84 5.86 2.18
N ILE A 163 -6.05 5.76 1.14
CA ILE A 163 -6.31 6.36 -0.17
C ILE A 163 -7.59 5.79 -0.81
N SER A 164 -8.12 6.48 -1.81
CA SER A 164 -9.38 6.12 -2.48
C SER A 164 -9.18 4.98 -3.49
N VAL A 165 -9.20 3.75 -2.98
CA VAL A 165 -9.10 2.53 -3.78
C VAL A 165 -10.17 1.53 -3.39
N SER A 166 -10.44 0.54 -4.26
CA SER A 166 -11.29 -0.59 -3.90
C SER A 166 -10.58 -1.52 -2.90
N ASN A 167 -11.35 -2.37 -2.21
CA ASN A 167 -10.78 -3.37 -1.30
C ASN A 167 -9.76 -4.25 -2.03
N ILE A 168 -10.09 -4.78 -3.21
CA ILE A 168 -9.20 -5.64 -3.98
C ILE A 168 -7.87 -4.95 -4.28
N ILE A 169 -7.90 -3.73 -4.80
CA ILE A 169 -6.69 -2.95 -5.12
C ILE A 169 -5.90 -2.57 -3.87
N ASN A 170 -6.55 -2.41 -2.72
CA ASN A 170 -5.81 -2.19 -1.48
C ASN A 170 -4.84 -3.34 -1.16
N GLY A 171 -5.17 -4.56 -1.55
CA GLY A 171 -4.29 -5.72 -1.38
C GLY A 171 -2.90 -5.57 -2.02
N THR A 172 -2.78 -4.72 -3.02
CA THR A 172 -1.49 -4.42 -3.69
C THR A 172 -0.97 -3.02 -3.38
N THR A 173 -1.84 -1.99 -3.30
CA THR A 173 -1.39 -0.61 -3.07
C THR A 173 -0.86 -0.35 -1.65
N ARG A 174 -1.21 -1.20 -0.68
CA ARG A 174 -0.73 -1.12 0.70
C ARG A 174 0.72 -1.56 0.89
N LEU A 175 1.36 -2.12 -0.13
CA LEU A 175 2.74 -2.60 -0.06
C LEU A 175 3.71 -1.44 0.10
N GLN A 176 4.74 -1.62 0.93
CA GLN A 176 5.68 -0.55 1.30
C GLN A 176 6.29 0.21 0.12
N PRO A 177 6.74 -0.43 -0.99
CA PRO A 177 7.28 0.30 -2.13
C PRO A 177 6.28 1.27 -2.77
N VAL A 178 5.00 0.89 -2.81
CA VAL A 178 3.92 1.77 -3.31
C VAL A 178 3.63 2.89 -2.32
N VAL A 179 3.55 2.56 -1.02
CA VAL A 179 3.29 3.52 0.06
C VAL A 179 4.36 4.61 0.12
N LEU A 180 5.63 4.27 -0.07
CA LEU A 180 6.72 5.25 -0.12
C LEU A 180 6.56 6.23 -1.30
N GLN A 181 6.19 5.73 -2.49
CA GLN A 181 5.92 6.57 -3.66
C GLN A 181 4.68 7.46 -3.45
N ILE A 182 3.62 6.92 -2.84
CA ILE A 182 2.43 7.69 -2.46
C ILE A 182 2.84 8.85 -1.52
N GLY A 183 3.68 8.58 -0.52
CA GLY A 183 4.19 9.60 0.40
C GLY A 183 4.99 10.68 -0.32
N GLN A 184 5.85 10.30 -1.26
CA GLN A 184 6.59 11.24 -2.11
C GLN A 184 5.65 12.14 -2.92
N ALA A 185 4.65 11.55 -3.55
CA ALA A 185 3.67 12.30 -4.35
C ALA A 185 2.81 13.23 -3.50
N ALA A 186 2.38 12.78 -2.32
CA ALA A 186 1.63 13.59 -1.35
C ALA A 186 2.45 14.80 -0.88
N GLY A 187 3.74 14.58 -0.58
CA GLY A 187 4.67 15.65 -0.20
C GLY A 187 4.88 16.66 -1.34
N ALA A 188 5.07 16.19 -2.57
CA ALA A 188 5.21 17.06 -3.75
C ALA A 188 3.93 17.91 -3.98
N LEU A 189 2.75 17.27 -3.90
CA LEU A 189 1.46 17.94 -4.04
C LEU A 189 1.29 19.03 -2.97
N ALA A 190 1.54 18.71 -1.71
CA ALA A 190 1.43 19.68 -0.61
C ALA A 190 2.40 20.86 -0.78
N ALA A 191 3.66 20.59 -1.14
CA ALA A 191 4.65 21.63 -1.35
C ALA A 191 4.28 22.56 -2.51
N LEU A 192 3.77 22.03 -3.62
CA LEU A 192 3.32 22.81 -4.77
C LEU A 192 2.08 23.65 -4.43
N ALA A 193 1.10 23.10 -3.70
CA ALA A 193 -0.09 23.84 -3.26
C ALA A 193 0.31 25.07 -2.43
N VAL A 194 1.18 24.89 -1.44
CA VAL A 194 1.68 25.96 -0.58
C VAL A 194 2.50 26.98 -1.37
N LYS A 195 3.47 26.50 -2.19
CA LYS A 195 4.35 27.37 -2.97
C LYS A 195 3.59 28.26 -3.94
N ASN A 196 2.56 27.75 -4.56
CA ASN A 196 1.78 28.45 -5.57
C ASN A 196 0.54 29.14 -4.99
N ASN A 197 0.28 29.02 -3.68
CA ASN A 197 -0.92 29.51 -3.03
C ASN A 197 -2.21 29.02 -3.73
N GLN A 198 -2.25 27.71 -4.02
CA GLN A 198 -3.35 27.04 -4.71
C GLN A 198 -4.07 26.07 -3.76
N LYS A 199 -5.33 25.77 -4.04
CA LYS A 199 -5.97 24.61 -3.43
C LYS A 199 -5.33 23.31 -3.94
N ILE A 200 -5.44 22.23 -3.15
CA ILE A 200 -4.82 20.94 -3.45
C ILE A 200 -5.34 20.37 -4.78
N ASP A 201 -6.63 20.49 -5.03
CA ASP A 201 -7.32 20.01 -6.23
C ASP A 201 -7.07 20.88 -7.48
N GLU A 202 -6.56 22.10 -7.29
CA GLU A 202 -6.19 23.03 -8.38
C GLU A 202 -4.74 22.83 -8.84
N VAL A 203 -3.91 22.13 -8.07
CA VAL A 203 -2.50 21.89 -8.43
C VAL A 203 -2.43 21.04 -9.71
N SER A 204 -1.64 21.53 -10.66
CA SER A 204 -1.42 20.81 -11.92
C SER A 204 -0.81 19.43 -11.67
N VAL A 205 -1.48 18.40 -12.15
CA VAL A 205 -0.96 17.02 -12.11
C VAL A 205 0.42 16.93 -12.77
N ARG A 206 0.64 17.71 -13.84
CA ARG A 206 1.94 17.72 -14.53
C ARG A 206 3.06 18.28 -13.69
N ASP A 207 2.77 19.25 -12.83
CA ASP A 207 3.78 19.82 -11.94
C ASP A 207 4.16 18.80 -10.85
N VAL A 208 3.19 18.08 -10.30
CA VAL A 208 3.45 16.95 -9.39
C VAL A 208 4.28 15.87 -10.08
N GLN A 209 3.89 15.48 -11.30
CA GLN A 209 4.63 14.49 -12.08
C GLN A 209 6.05 14.94 -12.40
N ASN A 210 6.26 16.21 -12.72
CA ASN A 210 7.60 16.75 -12.96
C ASN A 210 8.47 16.67 -11.69
N ALA A 211 7.92 17.04 -10.54
CA ALA A 211 8.63 16.93 -9.25
C ALA A 211 9.03 15.48 -8.95
N ILE A 212 8.17 14.51 -9.25
CA ILE A 212 8.46 13.08 -9.08
C ILE A 212 9.56 12.64 -10.04
N LEU A 213 9.49 13.02 -11.31
CA LEU A 213 10.50 12.66 -12.33
C LEU A 213 11.87 13.28 -12.05
N ASP A 214 11.91 14.52 -11.56
CA ASP A 214 13.15 15.20 -11.15
C ASP A 214 13.83 14.46 -9.98
N ALA A 215 13.03 13.84 -9.11
CA ALA A 215 13.49 12.94 -8.06
C ALA A 215 13.71 11.49 -8.52
N LYS A 216 13.68 11.21 -9.83
CA LYS A 216 13.84 9.86 -10.40
C LYS A 216 12.74 8.86 -10.01
N GLY A 217 11.56 9.35 -9.66
CA GLY A 217 10.39 8.50 -9.41
C GLY A 217 9.70 8.05 -10.70
N TYR A 218 8.97 6.95 -10.62
CA TYR A 218 8.17 6.42 -11.73
C TYR A 218 6.76 7.01 -11.72
N LEU A 219 6.21 7.25 -12.92
CA LEU A 219 4.78 7.54 -13.13
C LEU A 219 4.04 6.30 -13.64
N LEU A 220 4.70 5.55 -14.50
CA LEU A 220 4.20 4.35 -15.15
C LEU A 220 5.25 3.24 -15.09
N PRO A 221 4.83 1.97 -15.00
CA PRO A 221 5.72 0.85 -14.72
C PRO A 221 6.45 0.33 -15.99
N TYR A 222 7.25 1.18 -16.63
CA TYR A 222 8.13 0.75 -17.72
C TYR A 222 9.39 0.10 -17.14
N LEU A 223 9.35 -1.20 -16.93
CA LEU A 223 10.43 -1.98 -16.32
C LEU A 223 11.67 -2.10 -17.22
N ASP A 224 11.48 -1.96 -18.53
CA ASP A 224 12.52 -1.98 -19.56
C ASP A 224 13.24 -0.64 -19.74
N VAL A 225 12.81 0.40 -19.01
CA VAL A 225 13.45 1.73 -19.03
C VAL A 225 13.95 2.08 -17.62
N PRO A 226 15.24 1.81 -17.31
CA PRO A 226 15.79 2.07 -15.99
C PRO A 226 15.88 3.58 -15.72
N VAL A 227 15.82 3.98 -14.45
CA VAL A 227 15.93 5.39 -14.00
C VAL A 227 17.24 6.06 -14.39
N THR A 228 18.26 5.27 -14.75
CA THR A 228 19.57 5.74 -15.23
C THR A 228 19.58 6.08 -16.72
N ASP A 229 18.55 5.68 -17.47
CA ASP A 229 18.44 6.04 -18.88
C ASP A 229 18.25 7.55 -19.04
N VAL A 230 19.02 8.16 -19.93
CA VAL A 230 18.96 9.60 -20.20
C VAL A 230 17.59 10.07 -20.71
N LYS A 231 16.81 9.17 -21.28
CA LYS A 231 15.46 9.41 -21.79
C LYS A 231 14.35 8.98 -20.83
N PHE A 232 14.70 8.49 -19.63
CA PHE A 232 13.73 8.00 -18.66
C PHE A 232 12.52 8.93 -18.49
N ALA A 233 12.78 10.20 -18.17
CA ALA A 233 11.70 11.18 -17.97
C ALA A 233 10.85 11.38 -19.23
N SER A 234 11.46 11.29 -20.42
CA SER A 234 10.72 11.41 -21.68
C SER A 234 9.77 10.24 -21.92
N TYR A 235 10.23 9.01 -21.67
CA TYR A 235 9.36 7.83 -21.74
C TYR A 235 8.18 7.93 -20.78
N GLN A 236 8.43 8.31 -19.54
CA GLN A 236 7.39 8.48 -18.52
C GLN A 236 6.36 9.55 -18.94
N ARG A 237 6.83 10.70 -19.44
CA ARG A 237 5.94 11.77 -19.93
C ARG A 237 5.12 11.36 -21.15
N ILE A 238 5.73 10.73 -22.14
CA ILE A 238 5.03 10.28 -23.36
C ILE A 238 4.01 9.18 -23.00
N GLY A 239 4.39 8.25 -22.12
CA GLY A 239 3.47 7.22 -21.62
C GLY A 239 2.25 7.81 -20.95
N SER A 240 2.44 8.83 -20.10
CA SER A 240 1.32 9.51 -19.44
C SER A 240 0.43 10.34 -20.38
N THR A 241 0.74 10.44 -21.66
CA THR A 241 -0.17 10.97 -22.69
C THR A 241 -1.03 9.88 -23.34
N GLY A 242 -0.61 8.61 -23.24
CA GLY A 242 -1.23 7.47 -23.91
C GLY A 242 -0.79 7.28 -25.37
N ILE A 243 0.19 8.07 -25.85
CA ILE A 243 0.81 7.87 -27.18
C ILE A 243 1.69 6.60 -27.12
N LEU A 244 2.52 6.47 -26.11
CA LEU A 244 3.26 5.26 -25.82
C LEU A 244 2.44 4.42 -24.83
N LYS A 245 2.00 3.26 -25.27
CA LYS A 245 1.27 2.30 -24.45
C LYS A 245 2.20 1.15 -24.12
N GLY A 246 2.33 0.86 -22.84
CA GLY A 246 3.00 -0.33 -22.36
C GLY A 246 2.06 -1.53 -22.35
N GLU A 247 2.63 -2.72 -22.36
CA GLU A 247 1.94 -3.96 -22.09
C GLU A 247 2.24 -4.37 -20.64
N GLY A 248 1.19 -4.55 -19.84
CA GLY A 248 1.34 -5.02 -18.47
C GLY A 248 1.74 -6.50 -18.48
N LYS A 249 2.95 -6.80 -18.07
CA LYS A 249 3.37 -8.17 -17.80
C LYS A 249 3.28 -8.41 -16.31
N ASN A 250 2.58 -9.47 -15.96
CA ASN A 250 2.74 -10.08 -14.66
C ASN A 250 3.76 -11.19 -14.82
N VAL A 251 4.86 -11.06 -14.12
CA VAL A 251 5.84 -12.15 -14.07
C VAL A 251 5.17 -13.27 -13.30
N ASP A 252 5.10 -14.44 -13.93
CA ASP A 252 4.61 -15.65 -13.27
C ASP A 252 5.39 -15.84 -11.97
N LEU A 253 4.63 -15.80 -10.85
CA LEU A 253 5.16 -16.08 -9.52
C LEU A 253 5.20 -17.59 -9.29
#